data_082f18e5a6e7666d35c20a206a1aee41
#
_entry.id   082f18e5a6e7666d35c20a206a1aee41
#
_cell.length_a   1.000
_cell.length_b   1.000
_cell.length_c   1.000
_cell.angle_alpha   90.00
_cell.angle_beta   90.00
_cell.angle_gamma   90.00
#
_symmetry.space_group_name_H-M   'P 1'
#
loop_
_entity.id
_entity.type
_entity.pdbx_description
1 polymer ?
#
loop_
_entity_poly.entity_id
_entity_poly.type
_entity_poly.pdbx_seq_one_letter_code
_entity_poly.pdbx_strand_id
1 'polypeptide(L)'
;MKSLEMYQKLARLIVRRGMNVQKGQPVVIKIDVSQHAFADLLIKEAYEAGAKTVEVDWKNPLLTTCRTLYEDEETLCDVPQWMYDHQKARQDDGCCSVSVLSTSPDCFKEADNAKMAKMNIAFSKKTKDLSSYFMNNIGQWCVVGIPSVEWAKSLFP
;
A
#
# COMPACT_ATOMS: atom_id res chain seq x y z
N MET A 1 -3.51 -25.10 9.62
CA MET A 1 -2.42 -24.84 10.59
C MET A 1 -1.10 -24.43 9.91
N LYS A 2 -0.50 -25.23 9.02
CA LYS A 2 0.78 -24.88 8.36
C LYS A 2 0.78 -23.54 7.60
N SER A 3 -0.34 -23.15 6.96
CA SER A 3 -0.40 -21.89 6.20
C SER A 3 -0.41 -20.65 7.11
N LEU A 4 -1.12 -20.66 8.23
CA LEU A 4 -1.14 -19.54 9.17
C LEU A 4 0.24 -19.29 9.79
N GLU A 5 0.92 -20.36 10.21
CA GLU A 5 2.29 -20.24 10.74
C GLU A 5 3.27 -19.68 9.72
N MET A 6 3.10 -20.05 8.45
CA MET A 6 3.92 -19.48 7.36
C MET A 6 3.66 -17.98 7.17
N TYR A 7 2.39 -17.54 7.19
CA TYR A 7 2.05 -16.13 7.10
C TYR A 7 2.55 -15.33 8.30
N GLN A 8 2.51 -15.89 9.51
CA GLN A 8 3.11 -15.25 10.70
C GLN A 8 4.62 -15.08 10.56
N LYS A 9 5.33 -16.11 10.09
CA LYS A 9 6.78 -16.02 9.80
C LYS A 9 7.08 -14.98 8.73
N LEU A 10 6.26 -14.89 7.68
CA LEU A 10 6.39 -13.90 6.64
C LEU A 10 6.16 -12.47 7.16
N ALA A 11 5.10 -12.25 7.94
CA ALA A 11 4.83 -10.96 8.56
C ALA A 11 6.02 -10.51 9.44
N ARG A 12 6.55 -11.42 10.24
CA ARG A 12 7.74 -11.16 11.06
C ARG A 12 8.98 -10.80 10.22
N LEU A 13 9.22 -11.52 9.12
CA LEU A 13 10.30 -11.22 8.18
C LEU A 13 10.17 -9.83 7.58
N ILE A 14 8.96 -9.49 7.11
CA ILE A 14 8.66 -8.18 6.51
C ILE A 14 8.91 -7.06 7.51
N VAL A 15 8.34 -7.16 8.70
CA VAL A 15 8.41 -6.11 9.71
C VAL A 15 9.83 -5.94 10.25
N ARG A 16 10.48 -7.03 10.63
CA ARG A 16 11.78 -6.97 11.33
C ARG A 16 12.99 -6.91 10.41
N ARG A 17 12.85 -7.30 9.13
CA ARG A 17 13.95 -7.28 8.15
C ARG A 17 13.64 -6.41 6.95
N GLY A 18 12.45 -6.56 6.36
CA GLY A 18 12.05 -5.79 5.19
C GLY A 18 11.92 -4.29 5.50
N MET A 19 11.05 -3.92 6.43
CA MET A 19 10.92 -2.54 6.91
C MET A 19 11.95 -2.17 7.97
N ASN A 20 12.52 -3.16 8.68
CA ASN A 20 13.42 -2.92 9.80
C ASN A 20 12.86 -1.90 10.81
N VAL A 21 11.62 -2.13 11.25
CA VAL A 21 10.89 -1.23 12.15
C VAL A 21 11.71 -0.93 13.40
N GLN A 22 11.89 0.35 13.69
CA GLN A 22 12.61 0.82 14.87
C GLN A 22 11.63 1.13 16.01
N LYS A 23 12.09 1.05 17.24
CA LYS A 23 11.28 1.39 18.41
C LYS A 23 10.83 2.86 18.34
N GLY A 24 9.53 3.10 18.49
CA GLY A 24 8.94 4.43 18.43
C GLY A 24 8.71 4.98 17.02
N GLN A 25 8.91 4.16 15.97
CA GLN A 25 8.73 4.57 14.59
C GLN A 25 7.27 4.39 14.13
N PRO A 26 6.67 5.34 13.39
CA PRO A 26 5.40 5.13 12.71
C PRO A 26 5.54 4.16 11.53
N VAL A 27 4.52 3.33 11.33
CA VAL A 27 4.48 2.30 10.28
C VAL A 27 3.27 2.53 9.38
N VAL A 28 3.48 2.48 8.06
CA VAL A 28 2.42 2.55 7.05
C VAL A 28 2.36 1.23 6.28
N ILE A 29 1.20 0.57 6.30
CA ILE A 29 0.93 -0.67 5.57
C ILE A 29 -0.01 -0.36 4.41
N LYS A 30 0.44 -0.56 3.17
CA LYS A 30 -0.38 -0.40 1.96
C LYS A 30 -0.77 -1.77 1.45
N ILE A 31 -2.05 -2.13 1.53
CA ILE A 31 -2.51 -3.50 1.29
C ILE A 31 -3.91 -3.51 0.67
N ASP A 32 -4.18 -4.53 -0.14
CA ASP A 32 -5.52 -4.76 -0.70
C ASP A 32 -6.51 -5.18 0.40
N VAL A 33 -7.73 -4.67 0.33
CA VAL A 33 -8.80 -4.95 1.30
C VAL A 33 -9.12 -6.45 1.42
N SER A 34 -8.90 -7.22 0.37
CA SER A 34 -9.09 -8.69 0.38
C SER A 34 -8.08 -9.41 1.28
N GLN A 35 -6.98 -8.76 1.64
CA GLN A 35 -5.89 -9.30 2.44
C GLN A 35 -5.94 -8.86 3.92
N HIS A 36 -7.13 -8.51 4.43
CA HIS A 36 -7.29 -8.01 5.80
C HIS A 36 -6.68 -8.96 6.87
N ALA A 37 -6.84 -10.27 6.71
CA ALA A 37 -6.28 -11.26 7.64
C ALA A 37 -4.74 -11.22 7.70
N PHE A 38 -4.08 -10.90 6.58
CA PHE A 38 -2.63 -10.70 6.57
C PHE A 38 -2.24 -9.34 7.13
N ALA A 39 -3.05 -8.31 6.89
CA ALA A 39 -2.86 -7.01 7.52
C ALA A 39 -2.85 -7.11 9.05
N ASP A 40 -3.76 -7.89 9.65
CA ASP A 40 -3.81 -8.13 11.09
C ASP A 40 -2.50 -8.70 11.64
N LEU A 41 -1.87 -9.62 10.89
CA LEU A 41 -0.57 -10.18 11.28
C LEU A 41 0.55 -9.13 11.21
N LEU A 42 0.55 -8.28 10.16
CA LEU A 42 1.53 -7.19 10.02
C LEU A 42 1.37 -6.15 11.12
N ILE A 43 0.12 -5.75 11.43
CA ILE A 43 -0.20 -4.78 12.49
C ILE A 43 0.33 -5.29 13.83
N LYS A 44 -0.02 -6.54 14.18
CA LYS A 44 0.43 -7.15 15.45
C LYS A 44 1.95 -7.18 15.53
N GLU A 45 2.61 -7.69 14.51
CA GLU A 45 4.07 -7.80 14.50
C GLU A 45 4.75 -6.42 14.54
N ALA A 46 4.16 -5.38 13.90
CA ALA A 46 4.69 -4.02 13.94
C ALA A 46 4.67 -3.45 15.37
N TYR A 47 3.57 -3.62 16.11
CA TYR A 47 3.51 -3.23 17.51
C TYR A 47 4.46 -4.05 18.39
N GLU A 48 4.57 -5.35 18.16
CA GLU A 48 5.54 -6.22 18.86
C GLU A 48 7.00 -5.86 18.54
N ALA A 49 7.25 -5.23 17.39
CA ALA A 49 8.55 -4.66 17.05
C ALA A 49 8.82 -3.30 17.71
N GLY A 50 7.80 -2.67 18.30
CA GLY A 50 7.91 -1.40 19.01
C GLY A 50 7.45 -0.19 18.19
N ALA A 51 6.63 -0.38 17.16
CA ALA A 51 6.04 0.74 16.40
C ALA A 51 5.31 1.73 17.33
N LYS A 52 5.44 3.04 17.05
CA LYS A 52 4.71 4.12 17.73
C LYS A 52 3.22 4.10 17.35
N THR A 53 2.97 4.02 16.05
CA THR A 53 1.65 3.95 15.44
C THR A 53 1.69 3.06 14.21
N VAL A 54 0.56 2.47 13.87
CA VAL A 54 0.40 1.70 12.62
C VAL A 54 -0.82 2.25 11.89
N GLU A 55 -0.62 2.69 10.65
CA GLU A 55 -1.68 3.10 9.75
C GLU A 55 -1.80 2.11 8.60
N VAL A 56 -3.03 1.86 8.13
CA VAL A 56 -3.29 0.97 7.01
C VAL A 56 -3.96 1.73 5.87
N ASP A 57 -3.26 1.81 4.75
CA ASP A 57 -3.80 2.34 3.49
C ASP A 57 -4.44 1.17 2.71
N TRP A 58 -5.74 1.03 2.84
CA TRP A 58 -6.50 0.00 2.14
C TRP A 58 -6.64 0.32 0.66
N LYS A 59 -6.22 -0.60 -0.18
CA LYS A 59 -6.44 -0.53 -1.63
C LYS A 59 -7.69 -1.32 -1.99
N ASN A 60 -8.58 -0.70 -2.75
CA ASN A 60 -9.76 -1.38 -3.30
C ASN A 60 -9.83 -1.15 -4.82
N PRO A 61 -9.49 -2.16 -5.63
CA PRO A 61 -9.52 -2.05 -7.09
C PRO A 61 -10.91 -1.67 -7.64
N LEU A 62 -11.99 -2.18 -7.03
CA LEU A 62 -13.34 -1.82 -7.43
C LEU A 62 -13.62 -0.31 -7.27
N LEU A 63 -13.17 0.30 -6.16
CA LEU A 63 -13.30 1.74 -5.97
C LEU A 63 -12.56 2.51 -7.08
N THR A 64 -11.34 2.10 -7.42
CA THR A 64 -10.57 2.73 -8.50
C THR A 64 -11.29 2.58 -9.85
N THR A 65 -11.81 1.40 -10.16
CA THR A 65 -12.61 1.15 -11.38
C THR A 65 -13.84 2.06 -11.41
N CYS A 66 -14.64 2.09 -10.34
CA CYS A 66 -15.84 2.95 -10.27
C CYS A 66 -15.47 4.44 -10.43
N ARG A 67 -14.41 4.92 -9.82
CA ARG A 67 -13.95 6.29 -9.99
C ARG A 67 -13.66 6.62 -11.45
N THR A 68 -12.95 5.75 -12.16
CA THR A 68 -12.64 5.98 -13.57
C THR A 68 -13.86 5.94 -14.49
N LEU A 69 -14.90 5.19 -14.13
CA LEU A 69 -16.13 5.08 -14.92
C LEU A 69 -17.14 6.20 -14.66
N TYR A 70 -17.26 6.64 -13.41
CA TYR A 70 -18.36 7.52 -12.99
C TYR A 70 -17.94 8.96 -12.67
N GLU A 71 -16.68 9.21 -12.27
CA GLU A 71 -16.20 10.58 -12.06
C GLU A 71 -15.82 11.23 -13.40
N ASP A 72 -16.06 12.56 -13.52
CA ASP A 72 -15.47 13.33 -14.62
C ASP A 72 -13.95 13.46 -14.45
N GLU A 73 -13.27 13.83 -15.53
CA GLU A 73 -11.81 13.88 -15.55
C GLU A 73 -11.26 15.00 -14.63
N GLU A 74 -11.97 16.12 -14.51
CA GLU A 74 -11.58 17.23 -13.65
C GLU A 74 -11.57 16.79 -12.18
N THR A 75 -12.67 16.21 -11.71
CA THR A 75 -12.80 15.65 -10.37
C THR A 75 -11.76 14.56 -10.09
N LEU A 76 -11.58 13.65 -11.06
CA LEU A 76 -10.66 12.52 -10.92
C LEU A 76 -9.19 12.96 -10.79
N CYS A 77 -8.81 14.03 -11.49
CA CYS A 77 -7.45 14.58 -11.50
C CYS A 77 -7.21 15.66 -10.43
N ASP A 78 -8.26 16.13 -9.75
CA ASP A 78 -8.10 17.03 -8.60
C ASP A 78 -7.56 16.25 -7.41
N VAL A 79 -6.30 16.48 -7.06
CA VAL A 79 -5.65 15.87 -5.89
C VAL A 79 -5.75 16.84 -4.72
N PRO A 80 -6.64 16.55 -3.75
CA PRO A 80 -6.87 17.44 -2.61
C PRO A 80 -5.59 17.69 -1.80
N GLN A 81 -5.43 18.89 -1.29
CA GLN A 81 -4.24 19.28 -0.51
C GLN A 81 -4.04 18.40 0.73
N TRP A 82 -5.12 17.99 1.40
CA TRP A 82 -5.03 17.13 2.57
C TRP A 82 -4.35 15.77 2.29
N MET A 83 -4.46 15.23 1.06
CA MET A 83 -3.77 13.98 0.69
C MET A 83 -2.25 14.17 0.66
N TYR A 84 -1.79 15.29 0.13
CA TYR A 84 -0.38 15.68 0.15
C TYR A 84 0.10 15.90 1.59
N ASP A 85 -0.64 16.71 2.37
CA ASP A 85 -0.29 17.06 3.74
C ASP A 85 -0.20 15.81 4.64
N HIS A 86 -1.13 14.87 4.48
CA HIS A 86 -1.11 13.59 5.20
C HIS A 86 0.12 12.76 4.86
N GLN A 87 0.46 12.63 3.56
CA GLN A 87 1.66 11.90 3.17
C GLN A 87 2.93 12.58 3.65
N LYS A 88 2.98 13.92 3.60
CA LYS A 88 4.10 14.70 4.11
C LYS A 88 4.26 14.53 5.63
N ALA A 89 3.20 14.63 6.39
CA ALA A 89 3.23 14.46 7.84
C ALA A 89 3.79 13.10 8.26
N ARG A 90 3.40 12.01 7.57
CA ARG A 90 3.96 10.67 7.78
C ARG A 90 5.48 10.64 7.55
N GLN A 91 5.97 11.32 6.52
CA GLN A 91 7.40 11.38 6.21
C GLN A 91 8.17 12.23 7.23
N ASP A 92 7.60 13.39 7.61
CA ASP A 92 8.18 14.26 8.63
C ASP A 92 8.30 13.56 10.00
N ASP A 93 7.37 12.63 10.31
CA ASP A 93 7.41 11.77 11.51
C ASP A 93 8.37 10.56 11.36
N GLY A 94 9.06 10.42 10.22
CA GLY A 94 10.05 9.36 10.00
C GLY A 94 9.45 7.98 9.78
N CYS A 95 8.29 7.89 9.11
CA CYS A 95 7.61 6.61 8.89
C CYS A 95 8.41 5.63 8.03
N CYS A 96 8.29 4.34 8.35
CA CYS A 96 8.61 3.26 7.40
C CYS A 96 7.35 2.69 6.75
N SER A 97 7.48 2.05 5.60
CA SER A 97 6.32 1.54 4.87
C SER A 97 6.52 0.18 4.22
N VAL A 98 5.43 -0.57 4.10
CA VAL A 98 5.35 -1.76 3.24
C VAL A 98 4.21 -1.62 2.23
N SER A 99 4.49 -2.00 0.98
CA SER A 99 3.47 -2.18 -0.05
C SER A 99 3.29 -3.67 -0.32
N VAL A 100 2.10 -4.19 0.02
CA VAL A 100 1.74 -5.58 -0.22
C VAL A 100 1.00 -5.67 -1.55
N LEU A 101 1.59 -6.40 -2.48
CA LEU A 101 1.05 -6.64 -3.82
C LEU A 101 0.32 -7.99 -3.82
N SER A 102 -0.99 -7.96 -4.00
CA SER A 102 -1.85 -9.16 -4.01
C SER A 102 -2.95 -9.10 -5.07
N THR A 103 -3.03 -7.98 -5.79
CA THR A 103 -4.08 -7.71 -6.76
C THR A 103 -3.92 -8.56 -8.02
N SER A 104 -5.02 -9.16 -8.50
CA SER A 104 -5.01 -9.87 -9.78
C SER A 104 -4.66 -8.92 -10.93
N PRO A 105 -3.93 -9.39 -11.97
CA PRO A 105 -3.66 -8.60 -13.18
C PRO A 105 -4.94 -8.07 -13.84
N ASP A 106 -6.04 -8.81 -13.74
CA ASP A 106 -7.33 -8.48 -14.37
C ASP A 106 -8.23 -7.54 -13.54
N CYS A 107 -7.76 -7.09 -12.37
CA CYS A 107 -8.60 -6.30 -11.46
C CYS A 107 -9.06 -4.95 -12.03
N PHE A 108 -8.39 -4.43 -13.04
CA PHE A 108 -8.71 -3.16 -13.72
C PHE A 108 -9.19 -3.33 -15.16
N LYS A 109 -9.55 -4.55 -15.59
CA LYS A 109 -9.98 -4.79 -16.98
C LYS A 109 -11.22 -3.98 -17.41
N GLU A 110 -12.07 -3.61 -16.44
CA GLU A 110 -13.28 -2.79 -16.66
C GLU A 110 -13.04 -1.29 -16.44
N ALA A 111 -11.86 -0.90 -15.94
CA ALA A 111 -11.54 0.49 -15.69
C ALA A 111 -11.25 1.26 -16.99
N ASP A 112 -11.55 2.58 -17.01
CA ASP A 112 -11.06 3.46 -18.05
C ASP A 112 -9.55 3.71 -17.86
N ASN A 113 -8.74 2.97 -18.61
CA ASN A 113 -7.28 3.03 -18.51
C ASN A 113 -6.70 4.41 -18.85
N ALA A 114 -7.36 5.17 -19.75
CA ALA A 114 -6.89 6.52 -20.11
C ALA A 114 -7.11 7.48 -18.94
N LYS A 115 -8.28 7.46 -18.31
CA LYS A 115 -8.57 8.25 -17.12
C LYS A 115 -7.68 7.82 -15.95
N MET A 116 -7.47 6.51 -15.75
CA MET A 116 -6.59 6.00 -14.70
C MET A 116 -5.14 6.50 -14.86
N ALA A 117 -4.63 6.52 -16.08
CA ALA A 117 -3.29 7.06 -16.35
C ALA A 117 -3.21 8.56 -16.00
N LYS A 118 -4.21 9.37 -16.37
CA LYS A 118 -4.28 10.80 -16.05
C LYS A 118 -4.34 11.04 -14.53
N MET A 119 -5.17 10.29 -13.81
CA MET A 119 -5.25 10.33 -12.35
C MET A 119 -3.89 10.04 -11.71
N ASN A 120 -3.20 9.00 -12.15
CA ASN A 120 -1.87 8.65 -11.63
C ASN A 120 -0.82 9.73 -11.92
N ILE A 121 -0.87 10.36 -13.10
CA ILE A 121 0.01 11.47 -13.47
C ILE A 121 -0.27 12.69 -12.56
N ALA A 122 -1.54 13.04 -12.34
CA ALA A 122 -1.92 14.16 -11.47
C ALA A 122 -1.41 13.94 -10.03
N PHE A 123 -1.63 12.74 -9.48
CA PHE A 123 -1.13 12.38 -8.16
C PHE A 123 0.41 12.44 -8.09
N SER A 124 1.11 11.87 -9.07
CA SER A 124 2.56 11.87 -9.12
C SER A 124 3.14 13.30 -9.23
N LYS A 125 2.50 14.18 -9.99
CA LYS A 125 2.90 15.59 -10.05
C LYS A 125 2.74 16.29 -8.72
N LYS A 126 1.61 16.08 -8.04
CA LYS A 126 1.30 16.71 -6.74
C LYS A 126 2.27 16.27 -5.64
N THR A 127 2.70 14.99 -5.67
CA THR A 127 3.54 14.39 -4.62
C THR A 127 5.00 14.19 -5.04
N LYS A 128 5.43 14.84 -6.12
CA LYS A 128 6.75 14.64 -6.73
C LYS A 128 7.90 14.83 -5.75
N ASP A 129 7.86 15.89 -4.96
CA ASP A 129 8.88 16.23 -3.96
C ASP A 129 8.94 15.22 -2.82
N LEU A 130 7.81 14.59 -2.47
CA LEU A 130 7.73 13.57 -1.43
C LEU A 130 8.39 12.24 -1.85
N SER A 131 8.58 12.01 -3.15
CA SER A 131 9.16 10.76 -3.65
C SER A 131 10.62 10.57 -3.18
N SER A 132 11.34 11.66 -2.97
CA SER A 132 12.74 11.65 -2.52
C SER A 132 12.94 10.96 -1.17
N TYR A 133 11.94 10.97 -0.30
CA TYR A 133 12.00 10.34 1.01
C TYR A 133 12.33 8.84 0.94
N PHE A 134 11.64 8.11 0.07
CA PHE A 134 11.88 6.69 -0.12
C PHE A 134 13.00 6.41 -1.14
N MET A 135 13.10 7.20 -2.20
CA MET A 135 14.10 7.00 -3.25
C MET A 135 15.53 7.25 -2.76
N ASN A 136 15.70 8.16 -1.78
CA ASN A 136 17.01 8.42 -1.13
C ASN A 136 17.18 7.59 0.15
N ASN A 137 16.30 6.61 0.42
CA ASN A 137 16.36 5.75 1.63
C ASN A 137 16.38 6.55 2.94
N ILE A 138 15.71 7.72 3.00
CA ILE A 138 15.53 8.47 4.26
C ILE A 138 14.59 7.66 5.18
N GLY A 139 13.48 7.17 4.64
CA GLY A 139 12.60 6.21 5.32
C GLY A 139 12.75 4.80 4.75
N GLN A 140 12.71 3.79 5.61
CA GLN A 140 12.74 2.40 5.18
C GLN A 140 11.45 2.04 4.44
N TRP A 141 11.58 1.25 3.41
CA TRP A 141 10.44 0.74 2.66
C TRP A 141 10.67 -0.69 2.18
N CYS A 142 9.57 -1.41 1.99
CA CYS A 142 9.57 -2.78 1.50
C CYS A 142 8.40 -2.98 0.54
N VAL A 143 8.62 -3.78 -0.50
CA VAL A 143 7.55 -4.28 -1.37
C VAL A 143 7.55 -5.79 -1.31
N VAL A 144 6.37 -6.38 -1.11
CA VAL A 144 6.23 -7.83 -1.01
C VAL A 144 5.02 -8.30 -1.82
N GLY A 145 5.19 -9.38 -2.58
CA GLY A 145 4.10 -10.08 -3.25
C GLY A 145 3.49 -11.14 -2.33
N ILE A 146 2.16 -11.13 -2.22
CA ILE A 146 1.41 -12.20 -1.55
C ILE A 146 0.44 -12.83 -2.54
N PRO A 147 0.49 -14.16 -2.73
CA PRO A 147 -0.42 -14.83 -3.63
C PRO A 147 -1.87 -14.67 -3.14
N SER A 148 -2.76 -14.29 -4.07
CA SER A 148 -4.21 -14.36 -3.89
C SER A 148 -4.78 -15.54 -4.69
N VAL A 149 -6.00 -15.96 -4.34
CA VAL A 149 -6.70 -17.01 -5.09
C VAL A 149 -6.93 -16.57 -6.53
N GLU A 150 -7.29 -15.31 -6.73
CA GLU A 150 -7.53 -14.70 -8.05
C GLU A 150 -6.23 -14.67 -8.87
N TRP A 151 -5.12 -14.29 -8.26
CA TRP A 151 -3.82 -14.30 -8.93
C TRP A 151 -3.39 -15.73 -9.30
N ALA A 152 -3.59 -16.67 -8.40
CA ALA A 152 -3.30 -18.07 -8.69
C ALA A 152 -4.13 -18.61 -9.87
N LYS A 153 -5.44 -18.28 -9.93
CA LYS A 153 -6.32 -18.68 -11.04
C LYS A 153 -5.92 -18.04 -12.37
N SER A 154 -5.36 -16.83 -12.38
CA SER A 154 -4.90 -16.19 -13.62
C SER A 154 -3.63 -16.84 -14.18
N LEU A 155 -2.83 -17.47 -13.33
CA LEU A 155 -1.58 -18.16 -13.73
C LEU A 155 -1.79 -19.65 -13.97
N PHE A 156 -2.74 -20.26 -13.29
CA PHE A 156 -3.04 -21.70 -13.33
C PHE A 156 -4.54 -21.91 -13.58
N PRO A 157 -5.00 -21.68 -14.83
CA PRO A 157 -6.41 -21.82 -15.21
C PRO A 157 -6.91 -23.25 -15.09
#